data_abcb133d10ce338a4d550e254cf5fc0e
#
_entry.id   abcb133d10ce338a4d550e254cf5fc0e
#
_cell.length_a   1.000
_cell.length_b   1.000
_cell.length_c   1.000
_cell.angle_alpha   90.00
_cell.angle_beta   90.00
_cell.angle_gamma   90.00
#
_symmetry.space_group_name_H-M   'P 1'
#
loop_
_entity.id
_entity.type
_entity.pdbx_description
1 polymer ?
#
loop_
_entity_poly.entity_id
_entity_poly.type
_entity_poly.pdbx_seq_one_letter_code
_entity_poly.pdbx_strand_id
1 'polypeptide(L)'
;MESNADVDVMELIDSQRVSGAQITIVVLCGLIAVLDGLDLQAIGLAAPAMAAALHIAPRALGSVFSAALAGLAVGAFGLGLAADRTGRKGVLIGSTLCFGVFTLCTAFASSMNELLIFRFCTGLGLGGAMPSFISLGAEYVPRRVRATVVSALWTGFPVGGVIGGLLASRLIPQWGWPSIFWVGGTLPLLLAAALAFVLPESIGFLVSRNASPQRIARLLERVCPGAHRSLRARFVLSEARAPGVPVRHLFNADRGVGTVLLWVSFFIAFMMLVTNSAWSPTLLRAEGIEVAQSAIAMATFNFGSVIGTSLAGWLISRLGVVGLLPLSCIGGAVAIGSVGYAAHWVLLVTLLQGLFGLFLGCASSGLIVLATLFYPTAIRSTGVGWSMGMGRIGSFTGPLAVGALVGASWPTASVFVAVGAPALVAALTTALVGLRYGRTEAATPAAGALLSLNEAP
;
A
#
# COMPACT_ATOMS: atom_id res chain seq x y z
N MET A 1 -17.91 25.23 -41.65
CA MET A 1 -18.16 25.07 -40.17
C MET A 1 -17.76 23.67 -39.82
N GLU A 2 -16.47 23.46 -39.45
CA GLU A 2 -16.04 22.15 -38.94
C GLU A 2 -16.63 21.98 -37.54
N SER A 3 -17.39 20.91 -37.37
CA SER A 3 -18.01 20.58 -36.10
C SER A 3 -16.94 20.44 -35.03
N ASN A 4 -17.07 21.19 -33.95
CA ASN A 4 -16.26 21.03 -32.72
C ASN A 4 -16.61 19.66 -32.16
N ALA A 5 -16.00 18.58 -32.66
CA ALA A 5 -16.24 17.23 -32.16
C ALA A 5 -15.65 17.15 -30.75
N ASP A 6 -16.50 16.80 -29.78
CA ASP A 6 -16.03 16.48 -28.44
C ASP A 6 -15.15 15.23 -28.53
N VAL A 7 -13.93 15.31 -28.02
CA VAL A 7 -12.95 14.22 -27.99
C VAL A 7 -12.83 13.70 -26.57
N ASP A 8 -13.24 12.47 -26.33
CA ASP A 8 -13.02 11.80 -25.07
C ASP A 8 -11.54 11.41 -24.93
N VAL A 9 -10.89 12.00 -23.94
CA VAL A 9 -9.48 11.76 -23.67
C VAL A 9 -9.20 10.32 -23.26
N MET A 10 -10.13 9.70 -22.50
CA MET A 10 -9.95 8.32 -22.06
C MET A 10 -10.09 7.31 -23.21
N GLU A 11 -11.04 7.53 -24.10
CA GLU A 11 -11.21 6.70 -25.31
C GLU A 11 -9.99 6.79 -26.21
N LEU A 12 -9.39 7.99 -26.32
CA LEU A 12 -8.17 8.19 -27.08
C LEU A 12 -6.98 7.41 -26.51
N ILE A 13 -6.81 7.41 -25.18
CA ILE A 13 -5.76 6.62 -24.50
C ILE A 13 -6.03 5.11 -24.69
N ASP A 14 -7.29 4.67 -24.59
CA ASP A 14 -7.68 3.29 -24.70
C ASP A 14 -7.45 2.70 -26.08
N SER A 15 -7.58 3.51 -27.14
CA SER A 15 -7.38 3.09 -28.53
C SER A 15 -5.90 2.89 -28.90
N GLN A 16 -4.96 3.42 -28.13
CA GLN A 16 -3.54 3.41 -28.44
C GLN A 16 -2.77 2.28 -27.74
N ARG A 17 -1.60 1.91 -28.29
CA ARG A 17 -0.63 1.07 -27.60
C ARG A 17 0.06 1.86 -26.50
N VAL A 18 0.49 1.16 -25.44
CA VAL A 18 1.22 1.81 -24.34
C VAL A 18 2.53 2.39 -24.87
N SER A 19 2.73 3.68 -24.67
CA SER A 19 3.90 4.42 -25.12
C SER A 19 5.03 4.40 -24.09
N GLY A 20 6.27 4.71 -24.54
CA GLY A 20 7.41 4.86 -23.62
C GLY A 20 7.20 5.96 -22.57
N ALA A 21 6.49 7.05 -22.91
CA ALA A 21 6.17 8.10 -21.95
C ALA A 21 5.21 7.61 -20.84
N GLN A 22 4.22 6.80 -21.19
CA GLN A 22 3.32 6.17 -20.21
C GLN A 22 4.08 5.23 -19.28
N ILE A 23 4.98 4.39 -19.82
CA ILE A 23 5.83 3.51 -19.02
C ILE A 23 6.68 4.34 -18.06
N THR A 24 7.30 5.43 -18.52
CA THR A 24 8.10 6.31 -17.66
C THR A 24 7.28 6.90 -16.50
N ILE A 25 6.04 7.34 -16.76
CA ILE A 25 5.14 7.84 -15.72
C ILE A 25 4.85 6.75 -14.68
N VAL A 26 4.50 5.54 -15.14
CA VAL A 26 4.21 4.39 -14.26
C VAL A 26 5.44 4.01 -13.43
N VAL A 27 6.62 3.97 -14.03
CA VAL A 27 7.88 3.67 -13.33
C VAL A 27 8.17 4.72 -12.25
N LEU A 28 8.05 6.02 -12.58
CA LEU A 28 8.25 7.08 -11.59
C LEU A 28 7.25 6.99 -10.42
N CYS A 29 5.99 6.70 -10.70
CA CYS A 29 4.98 6.45 -9.68
C CYS A 29 5.31 5.20 -8.84
N GLY A 30 5.79 4.13 -9.49
CA GLY A 30 6.20 2.90 -8.82
C GLY A 30 7.42 3.09 -7.91
N LEU A 31 8.38 3.93 -8.32
CA LEU A 31 9.53 4.26 -7.48
C LEU A 31 9.13 4.96 -6.18
N ILE A 32 8.06 5.78 -6.18
CA ILE A 32 7.53 6.37 -4.94
C ILE A 32 7.03 5.28 -4.00
N ALA A 33 6.30 4.29 -4.51
CA ALA A 33 5.82 3.16 -3.72
C ALA A 33 6.98 2.30 -3.16
N VAL A 34 8.05 2.12 -3.94
CA VAL A 34 9.28 1.45 -3.48
C VAL A 34 9.94 2.23 -2.35
N LEU A 35 10.04 3.55 -2.46
CA LEU A 35 10.65 4.39 -1.42
C LEU A 35 9.80 4.45 -0.14
N ASP A 36 8.47 4.40 -0.25
CA ASP A 36 7.54 4.27 0.89
C ASP A 36 7.80 2.96 1.65
N GLY A 37 7.88 1.84 0.94
CA GLY A 37 8.21 0.54 1.54
C GLY A 37 9.59 0.48 2.17
N LEU A 38 10.57 1.15 1.57
CA LEU A 38 11.92 1.27 2.11
C LEU A 38 11.91 2.05 3.45
N ASP A 39 11.20 3.19 3.53
CA ASP A 39 11.13 4.00 4.74
C ASP A 39 10.43 3.26 5.90
N LEU A 40 9.31 2.58 5.62
CA LEU A 40 8.65 1.77 6.63
C LEU A 40 9.57 0.69 7.19
N GLN A 41 10.39 0.06 6.35
CA GLN A 41 11.32 -0.97 6.78
C GLN A 41 12.51 -0.36 7.52
N ALA A 42 13.00 0.80 7.06
CA ALA A 42 14.16 1.48 7.63
C ALA A 42 13.98 1.81 9.12
N ILE A 43 12.82 2.36 9.51
CA ILE A 43 12.57 2.73 10.91
C ILE A 43 12.56 1.51 11.84
N GLY A 44 11.95 0.38 11.42
CA GLY A 44 11.94 -0.86 12.20
C GLY A 44 13.35 -1.42 12.40
N LEU A 45 14.17 -1.44 11.35
CA LEU A 45 15.55 -1.97 11.37
C LEU A 45 16.51 -1.06 12.14
N ALA A 46 16.34 0.26 12.06
CA ALA A 46 17.14 1.23 12.80
C ALA A 46 16.78 1.28 14.29
N ALA A 47 15.55 0.93 14.66
CA ALA A 47 14.98 1.12 16.00
C ALA A 47 15.85 0.57 17.15
N PRO A 48 16.42 -0.66 17.11
CA PRO A 48 17.24 -1.15 18.21
C PRO A 48 18.49 -0.31 18.44
N ALA A 49 19.20 0.05 17.37
CA ALA A 49 20.43 0.85 17.46
C ALA A 49 20.13 2.32 17.80
N MET A 50 19.05 2.86 17.26
CA MET A 50 18.55 4.19 17.55
C MET A 50 18.11 4.33 19.02
N ALA A 51 17.37 3.35 19.55
CA ALA A 51 16.97 3.34 20.96
C ALA A 51 18.17 3.31 21.90
N ALA A 52 19.18 2.52 21.59
CA ALA A 52 20.43 2.47 22.38
C ALA A 52 21.19 3.80 22.31
N ALA A 53 21.33 4.40 21.11
CA ALA A 53 22.07 5.64 20.91
C ALA A 53 21.41 6.87 21.58
N LEU A 54 20.07 6.93 21.56
CA LEU A 54 19.29 8.05 22.08
C LEU A 54 18.71 7.78 23.48
N HIS A 55 19.11 6.68 24.13
CA HIS A 55 18.62 6.27 25.45
C HIS A 55 17.09 6.21 25.55
N ILE A 56 16.42 5.78 24.48
CA ILE A 56 14.96 5.67 24.40
C ILE A 56 14.54 4.33 24.99
N ALA A 57 13.60 4.37 25.95
CA ALA A 57 13.03 3.15 26.50
C ALA A 57 12.33 2.34 25.40
N PRO A 58 12.50 1.01 25.31
CA PRO A 58 11.90 0.18 24.27
C PRO A 58 10.40 0.39 24.10
N ARG A 59 9.65 0.56 25.19
CA ARG A 59 8.20 0.84 25.17
C ARG A 59 7.84 2.10 24.36
N ALA A 60 8.73 3.11 24.33
CA ALA A 60 8.48 4.37 23.64
C ALA A 60 8.64 4.26 22.11
N LEU A 61 9.27 3.20 21.59
CA LEU A 61 9.39 2.97 20.15
C LEU A 61 8.03 2.84 19.47
N GLY A 62 7.02 2.28 20.16
CA GLY A 62 5.65 2.22 19.63
C GLY A 62 5.11 3.58 19.22
N SER A 63 5.40 4.62 20.01
CA SER A 63 5.01 6.01 19.68
C SER A 63 5.76 6.54 18.45
N VAL A 64 7.05 6.21 18.29
CA VAL A 64 7.84 6.60 17.11
C VAL A 64 7.28 5.97 15.83
N PHE A 65 6.95 4.68 15.87
CA PHE A 65 6.36 3.99 14.72
C PHE A 65 4.98 4.55 14.38
N SER A 66 4.16 4.80 15.40
CA SER A 66 2.81 5.33 15.20
C SER A 66 2.77 6.79 14.78
N ALA A 67 3.80 7.60 15.09
CA ALA A 67 3.86 9.01 14.69
C ALA A 67 3.84 9.16 13.16
N ALA A 68 4.61 8.34 12.42
CA ALA A 68 4.59 8.35 10.96
C ALA A 68 3.21 7.96 10.40
N LEU A 69 2.54 6.98 11.02
CA LEU A 69 1.22 6.52 10.60
C LEU A 69 0.11 7.56 10.89
N ALA A 70 0.24 8.31 12.00
CA ALA A 70 -0.62 9.46 12.28
C ALA A 70 -0.43 10.56 11.23
N GLY A 71 0.82 10.89 10.90
CA GLY A 71 1.16 11.83 9.83
C GLY A 71 0.59 11.37 8.48
N LEU A 72 0.72 10.08 8.15
CA LEU A 72 0.18 9.50 6.91
C LEU A 72 -1.34 9.66 6.83
N ALA A 73 -2.06 9.42 7.92
CA ALA A 73 -3.51 9.63 7.95
C ALA A 73 -3.87 11.10 7.69
N VAL A 74 -3.23 12.04 8.40
CA VAL A 74 -3.45 13.48 8.21
C VAL A 74 -3.09 13.93 6.78
N GLY A 75 -1.96 13.44 6.26
CA GLY A 75 -1.50 13.74 4.89
C GLY A 75 -2.45 13.21 3.83
N ALA A 76 -2.95 11.98 3.99
CA ALA A 76 -3.89 11.38 3.03
C ALA A 76 -5.19 12.18 2.93
N PHE A 77 -5.74 12.65 4.04
CA PHE A 77 -6.93 13.49 4.04
C PHE A 77 -6.65 14.92 3.56
N GLY A 78 -5.64 15.59 4.15
CA GLY A 78 -5.37 17.00 3.88
C GLY A 78 -4.80 17.24 2.48
N LEU A 79 -3.70 16.54 2.15
CA LEU A 79 -3.02 16.70 0.86
C LEU A 79 -3.77 15.99 -0.28
N GLY A 80 -4.55 14.93 0.03
CA GLY A 80 -5.45 14.33 -0.96
C GLY A 80 -6.51 15.31 -1.46
N LEU A 81 -7.18 16.03 -0.55
CA LEU A 81 -8.12 17.10 -0.89
C LEU A 81 -7.42 18.28 -1.62
N ALA A 82 -6.20 18.62 -1.20
CA ALA A 82 -5.41 19.63 -1.88
C ALA A 82 -5.10 19.22 -3.32
N ALA A 83 -4.76 17.95 -3.57
CA ALA A 83 -4.45 17.42 -4.91
C ALA A 83 -5.64 17.58 -5.90
N ASP A 84 -6.86 17.39 -5.42
CA ASP A 84 -8.06 17.59 -6.24
C ASP A 84 -8.31 19.07 -6.58
N ARG A 85 -7.79 20.01 -5.76
CA ARG A 85 -7.97 21.46 -5.94
C ARG A 85 -6.82 22.13 -6.69
N THR A 86 -5.58 21.73 -6.43
CA THR A 86 -4.37 22.40 -6.93
C THR A 86 -3.65 21.64 -8.03
N GLY A 87 -4.05 20.40 -8.28
CA GLY A 87 -3.39 19.47 -9.21
C GLY A 87 -2.59 18.38 -8.51
N ARG A 88 -2.51 17.23 -9.18
CA ARG A 88 -1.88 16.04 -8.58
C ARG A 88 -0.36 16.06 -8.67
N LYS A 89 0.21 16.61 -9.74
CA LYS A 89 1.66 16.73 -9.93
C LYS A 89 2.30 17.56 -8.81
N GLY A 90 1.75 18.76 -8.55
CA GLY A 90 2.30 19.68 -7.54
C GLY A 90 2.28 19.07 -6.13
N VAL A 91 1.16 18.47 -5.76
CA VAL A 91 1.03 17.79 -4.46
C VAL A 91 1.95 16.58 -4.36
N LEU A 92 2.09 15.77 -5.41
CA LEU A 92 2.97 14.61 -5.41
C LEU A 92 4.44 15.02 -5.22
N ILE A 93 4.91 16.06 -5.93
CA ILE A 93 6.28 16.57 -5.78
C ILE A 93 6.48 17.14 -4.37
N GLY A 94 5.58 17.98 -3.89
CA GLY A 94 5.67 18.57 -2.55
C GLY A 94 5.63 17.51 -1.44
N SER A 95 4.79 16.50 -1.59
CA SER A 95 4.70 15.34 -0.69
C SER A 95 6.00 14.52 -0.69
N THR A 96 6.58 14.26 -1.87
CA THR A 96 7.84 13.51 -2.00
C THR A 96 9.02 14.30 -1.43
N LEU A 97 9.06 15.62 -1.63
CA LEU A 97 10.05 16.50 -0.99
C LEU A 97 9.90 16.49 0.54
N CYS A 98 8.69 16.67 1.05
CA CYS A 98 8.41 16.62 2.50
C CYS A 98 8.88 15.28 3.09
N PHE A 99 8.50 14.18 2.49
CA PHE A 99 8.93 12.83 2.86
C PHE A 99 10.47 12.72 2.88
N GLY A 100 11.15 13.09 1.79
CA GLY A 100 12.59 12.98 1.67
C GLY A 100 13.36 13.84 2.69
N VAL A 101 12.95 15.11 2.86
CA VAL A 101 13.58 16.04 3.81
C VAL A 101 13.46 15.52 5.24
N PHE A 102 12.25 15.14 5.68
CA PHE A 102 12.05 14.70 7.06
C PHE A 102 12.61 13.31 7.36
N THR A 103 12.68 12.42 6.35
CA THR A 103 13.45 11.17 6.46
C THR A 103 14.93 11.47 6.63
N LEU A 104 15.49 12.41 5.87
CA LEU A 104 16.89 12.82 6.04
C LEU A 104 17.13 13.50 7.41
N CYS A 105 16.21 14.38 7.86
CA CYS A 105 16.26 14.97 9.19
C CYS A 105 16.27 13.91 10.30
N THR A 106 15.60 12.79 10.12
CA THR A 106 15.59 11.69 11.09
C THR A 106 17.00 11.15 11.37
N ALA A 107 17.90 11.17 10.38
CA ALA A 107 19.30 10.76 10.57
C ALA A 107 20.08 11.65 11.56
N PHE A 108 19.62 12.86 11.78
CA PHE A 108 20.25 13.87 12.66
C PHE A 108 19.47 14.06 13.96
N ALA A 109 18.44 13.27 14.21
CA ALA A 109 17.66 13.39 15.43
C ALA A 109 18.51 13.07 16.66
N SER A 110 18.43 13.93 17.68
CA SER A 110 19.16 13.84 18.93
C SER A 110 18.26 13.59 20.14
N SER A 111 16.94 13.64 19.93
CA SER A 111 15.93 13.45 20.99
C SER A 111 14.70 12.71 20.51
N MET A 112 13.95 12.14 21.48
CA MET A 112 12.66 11.49 21.22
C MET A 112 11.66 12.45 20.57
N ASN A 113 11.61 13.71 20.99
CA ASN A 113 10.67 14.69 20.45
C ASN A 113 10.97 15.02 18.98
N GLU A 114 12.25 15.16 18.63
CA GLU A 114 12.66 15.34 17.24
C GLU A 114 12.27 14.15 16.37
N LEU A 115 12.49 12.92 16.86
CA LEU A 115 12.06 11.71 16.16
C LEU A 115 10.55 11.70 15.90
N LEU A 116 9.74 12.03 16.92
CA LEU A 116 8.29 12.07 16.77
C LEU A 116 7.86 13.09 15.72
N ILE A 117 8.43 14.30 15.75
CA ILE A 117 8.12 15.37 14.80
C ILE A 117 8.55 14.96 13.38
N PHE A 118 9.80 14.51 13.22
CA PHE A 118 10.32 14.14 11.91
C PHE A 118 9.56 12.95 11.32
N ARG A 119 9.24 11.91 12.11
CA ARG A 119 8.43 10.78 11.66
C ARG A 119 7.00 11.17 11.31
N PHE A 120 6.37 12.07 12.09
CA PHE A 120 5.05 12.59 11.76
C PHE A 120 5.07 13.35 10.41
N CYS A 121 6.05 14.24 10.22
CA CYS A 121 6.19 14.99 8.97
C CYS A 121 6.56 14.10 7.76
N THR A 122 7.41 13.07 7.96
CA THR A 122 7.66 12.03 6.96
C THR A 122 6.35 11.36 6.54
N GLY A 123 5.55 10.93 7.54
CA GLY A 123 4.25 10.31 7.30
C GLY A 123 3.28 11.24 6.56
N LEU A 124 3.24 12.52 6.92
CA LEU A 124 2.40 13.52 6.25
C LEU A 124 2.72 13.60 4.75
N GLY A 125 4.01 13.60 4.39
CA GLY A 125 4.44 13.53 2.99
C GLY A 125 3.98 12.24 2.31
N LEU A 126 4.23 11.08 2.92
CA LEU A 126 3.82 9.78 2.36
C LEU A 126 2.31 9.68 2.15
N GLY A 127 1.52 10.20 3.12
CA GLY A 127 0.05 10.22 3.03
C GLY A 127 -0.46 11.02 1.84
N GLY A 128 0.15 12.16 1.54
CA GLY A 128 -0.21 12.97 0.36
C GLY A 128 0.25 12.38 -0.97
N ALA A 129 1.38 11.68 -0.98
CA ALA A 129 1.93 11.07 -2.19
C ALA A 129 1.08 9.88 -2.67
N MET A 130 0.61 9.01 -1.75
CA MET A 130 -0.02 7.73 -2.07
C MET A 130 -1.24 7.84 -2.99
N PRO A 131 -2.30 8.62 -2.70
CA PRO A 131 -3.44 8.73 -3.59
C PRO A 131 -3.06 9.35 -4.93
N SER A 132 -2.07 10.26 -4.94
CA SER A 132 -1.63 10.98 -6.12
C SER A 132 -0.88 10.09 -7.11
N PHE A 133 0.09 9.27 -6.66
CA PHE A 133 0.84 8.39 -7.57
C PHE A 133 0.00 7.25 -8.12
N ILE A 134 -0.91 6.67 -7.30
CA ILE A 134 -1.83 5.63 -7.78
C ILE A 134 -2.76 6.19 -8.86
N SER A 135 -3.33 7.36 -8.59
CA SER A 135 -4.26 7.98 -9.51
C SER A 135 -3.58 8.41 -10.82
N LEU A 136 -2.41 9.06 -10.75
CA LEU A 136 -1.65 9.44 -11.95
C LEU A 136 -1.21 8.22 -12.76
N GLY A 137 -0.67 7.18 -12.09
CA GLY A 137 -0.25 5.96 -12.77
C GLY A 137 -1.40 5.24 -13.47
N ALA A 138 -2.60 5.25 -12.88
CA ALA A 138 -3.80 4.63 -13.45
C ALA A 138 -4.43 5.47 -14.59
N GLU A 139 -4.34 6.80 -14.52
CA GLU A 139 -4.95 7.73 -15.46
C GLU A 139 -4.27 7.71 -16.83
N TYR A 140 -2.94 7.54 -16.85
CA TYR A 140 -2.15 7.59 -18.07
C TYR A 140 -2.09 6.28 -18.86
N VAL A 141 -2.73 5.21 -18.40
CA VAL A 141 -2.69 3.90 -19.07
C VAL A 141 -4.05 3.46 -19.58
N PRO A 142 -4.11 2.69 -20.70
CA PRO A 142 -5.34 2.13 -21.22
C PRO A 142 -6.06 1.24 -20.16
N ARG A 143 -7.40 1.22 -20.21
CA ARG A 143 -8.26 0.42 -19.29
C ARG A 143 -7.83 -1.03 -19.22
N ARG A 144 -7.44 -1.63 -20.37
CA ARG A 144 -7.03 -3.04 -20.47
C ARG A 144 -5.83 -3.42 -19.58
N VAL A 145 -4.93 -2.46 -19.24
CA VAL A 145 -3.74 -2.69 -18.41
C VAL A 145 -3.80 -1.95 -17.06
N ARG A 146 -4.83 -1.13 -16.83
CA ARG A 146 -4.96 -0.29 -15.64
C ARG A 146 -4.91 -1.09 -14.33
N ALA A 147 -5.64 -2.21 -14.27
CA ALA A 147 -5.64 -3.07 -13.09
C ALA A 147 -4.25 -3.66 -12.81
N THR A 148 -3.55 -4.10 -13.86
CA THR A 148 -2.17 -4.62 -13.75
C THR A 148 -1.21 -3.54 -13.25
N VAL A 149 -1.32 -2.32 -13.78
CA VAL A 149 -0.48 -1.19 -13.35
C VAL A 149 -0.73 -0.83 -11.88
N VAL A 150 -2.00 -0.73 -11.47
CA VAL A 150 -2.33 -0.45 -10.06
C VAL A 150 -1.79 -1.55 -9.14
N SER A 151 -1.92 -2.82 -9.52
CA SER A 151 -1.35 -3.94 -8.76
C SER A 151 0.18 -3.87 -8.70
N ALA A 152 0.84 -3.51 -9.80
CA ALA A 152 2.30 -3.33 -9.84
C ALA A 152 2.75 -2.18 -8.93
N LEU A 153 2.02 -1.05 -8.90
CA LEU A 153 2.29 0.06 -7.99
C LEU A 153 2.20 -0.38 -6.51
N TRP A 154 1.19 -1.17 -6.16
CA TRP A 154 1.08 -1.74 -4.81
C TRP A 154 2.20 -2.73 -4.46
N THR A 155 2.66 -3.52 -5.43
CA THR A 155 3.80 -4.43 -5.25
C THR A 155 5.12 -3.67 -5.03
N GLY A 156 5.21 -2.41 -5.45
CA GLY A 156 6.35 -1.54 -5.15
C GLY A 156 6.66 -1.43 -3.67
N PHE A 157 5.63 -1.41 -2.81
CA PHE A 157 5.80 -1.31 -1.37
C PHE A 157 6.61 -2.49 -0.76
N PRO A 158 6.25 -3.77 -0.90
CA PRO A 158 7.08 -4.85 -0.40
C PRO A 158 8.43 -4.98 -1.14
N VAL A 159 8.53 -4.61 -2.42
CA VAL A 159 9.81 -4.53 -3.12
C VAL A 159 10.75 -3.52 -2.44
N GLY A 160 10.23 -2.36 -2.05
CA GLY A 160 10.95 -1.37 -1.24
C GLY A 160 11.42 -1.93 0.10
N GLY A 161 10.57 -2.74 0.75
CA GLY A 161 10.93 -3.45 1.97
C GLY A 161 12.07 -4.46 1.80
N VAL A 162 12.12 -5.20 0.67
CA VAL A 162 13.25 -6.08 0.33
C VAL A 162 14.53 -5.26 0.19
N ILE A 163 14.49 -4.20 -0.63
CA ILE A 163 15.64 -3.32 -0.87
C ILE A 163 16.10 -2.69 0.45
N GLY A 164 15.17 -2.17 1.26
CA GLY A 164 15.44 -1.58 2.56
C GLY A 164 16.11 -2.56 3.54
N GLY A 165 15.62 -3.80 3.60
CA GLY A 165 16.23 -4.85 4.42
C GLY A 165 17.66 -5.20 3.99
N LEU A 166 17.87 -5.37 2.67
CA LEU A 166 19.21 -5.66 2.12
C LEU A 166 20.17 -4.49 2.33
N LEU A 167 19.75 -3.25 2.13
CA LEU A 167 20.57 -2.08 2.41
C LEU A 167 20.90 -1.98 3.90
N ALA A 168 19.92 -2.13 4.78
CA ALA A 168 20.10 -2.03 6.22
C ALA A 168 21.06 -3.10 6.75
N SER A 169 21.01 -4.33 6.20
CA SER A 169 21.93 -5.42 6.59
C SER A 169 23.41 -5.08 6.36
N ARG A 170 23.69 -4.17 5.45
CA ARG A 170 25.07 -3.71 5.12
C ARG A 170 25.39 -2.37 5.76
N LEU A 171 24.49 -1.40 5.66
CA LEU A 171 24.75 -0.02 6.07
C LEU A 171 24.76 0.15 7.59
N ILE A 172 23.80 -0.42 8.31
CA ILE A 172 23.68 -0.22 9.76
C ILE A 172 24.88 -0.78 10.52
N PRO A 173 25.40 -1.99 10.24
CA PRO A 173 26.59 -2.50 10.94
C PRO A 173 27.86 -1.69 10.67
N GLN A 174 28.00 -1.09 9.47
CA GLN A 174 29.23 -0.38 9.07
C GLN A 174 29.20 1.09 9.46
N TRP A 175 28.08 1.78 9.31
CA TRP A 175 27.96 3.24 9.40
C TRP A 175 26.91 3.71 10.40
N GLY A 176 26.38 2.78 11.19
CA GLY A 176 25.36 3.07 12.20
C GLY A 176 23.96 3.28 11.64
N TRP A 177 22.98 3.41 12.56
CA TRP A 177 21.56 3.54 12.22
C TRP A 177 21.20 4.77 11.36
N PRO A 178 21.90 5.93 11.39
CA PRO A 178 21.56 7.08 10.56
C PRO A 178 21.73 6.81 9.06
N SER A 179 22.63 5.88 8.71
CA SER A 179 22.99 5.60 7.31
C SER A 179 21.81 5.19 6.43
N ILE A 180 20.85 4.43 6.97
CA ILE A 180 19.68 4.01 6.22
C ILE A 180 18.75 5.19 5.92
N PHE A 181 18.69 6.19 6.81
CA PHE A 181 17.91 7.41 6.60
C PHE A 181 18.61 8.40 5.67
N TRP A 182 19.94 8.42 5.58
CA TRP A 182 20.65 9.19 4.54
C TRP A 182 20.25 8.69 3.16
N VAL A 183 20.26 7.39 2.92
CA VAL A 183 19.82 6.81 1.66
C VAL A 183 18.31 7.00 1.46
N GLY A 184 17.51 6.65 2.48
CA GLY A 184 16.05 6.75 2.46
C GLY A 184 15.52 8.16 2.27
N GLY A 185 16.26 9.20 2.67
CA GLY A 185 15.90 10.61 2.46
C GLY A 185 16.43 11.19 1.15
N THR A 186 17.67 10.84 0.78
CA THR A 186 18.29 11.36 -0.46
C THR A 186 17.58 10.84 -1.73
N LEU A 187 17.23 9.57 -1.78
CA LEU A 187 16.57 8.99 -2.94
C LEU A 187 15.22 9.65 -3.28
N PRO A 188 14.30 9.93 -2.33
CA PRO A 188 13.08 10.68 -2.61
C PRO A 188 13.35 12.10 -3.11
N LEU A 189 14.38 12.79 -2.60
CA LEU A 189 14.74 14.14 -3.07
C LEU A 189 15.18 14.12 -4.53
N LEU A 190 16.01 13.15 -4.93
CA LEU A 190 16.41 12.95 -6.32
C LEU A 190 15.19 12.58 -7.19
N LEU A 191 14.31 11.72 -6.68
CA LEU A 191 13.08 11.36 -7.38
C LEU A 191 12.13 12.56 -7.52
N ALA A 192 12.00 13.42 -6.51
CA ALA A 192 11.19 14.64 -6.59
C ALA A 192 11.70 15.58 -7.69
N ALA A 193 13.02 15.71 -7.84
CA ALA A 193 13.62 16.46 -8.95
C ALA A 193 13.23 15.82 -10.30
N ALA A 194 13.38 14.50 -10.45
CA ALA A 194 12.97 13.79 -11.67
C ALA A 194 11.48 13.97 -11.97
N LEU A 195 10.62 13.89 -10.97
CA LEU A 195 9.18 14.13 -11.09
C LEU A 195 8.88 15.54 -11.58
N ALA A 196 9.60 16.57 -11.09
CA ALA A 196 9.39 17.94 -11.49
C ALA A 196 9.61 18.15 -13.00
N PHE A 197 10.63 17.51 -13.57
CA PHE A 197 10.99 17.65 -14.98
C PHE A 197 10.20 16.70 -15.91
N VAL A 198 9.92 15.49 -15.47
CA VAL A 198 9.41 14.43 -16.35
C VAL A 198 7.90 14.24 -16.22
N LEU A 199 7.35 14.30 -14.97
CA LEU A 199 5.95 13.97 -14.73
C LEU A 199 5.03 15.05 -15.28
N PRO A 200 4.02 14.72 -16.10
CA PRO A 200 2.99 15.66 -16.53
C PRO A 200 1.94 15.88 -15.43
N GLU A 201 1.12 16.92 -15.57
CA GLU A 201 -0.06 17.13 -14.71
C GLU A 201 -1.18 16.18 -15.11
N SER A 202 -2.07 15.82 -14.18
CA SER A 202 -3.26 15.00 -14.44
C SER A 202 -4.09 15.54 -15.60
N ILE A 203 -4.37 14.71 -16.61
CA ILE A 203 -5.21 15.08 -17.74
C ILE A 203 -6.63 15.39 -17.26
N GLY A 204 -7.18 14.55 -16.37
CA GLY A 204 -8.50 14.76 -15.79
C GLY A 204 -8.60 16.07 -15.02
N PHE A 205 -7.54 16.47 -14.31
CA PHE A 205 -7.48 17.76 -13.65
C PHE A 205 -7.46 18.92 -14.68
N LEU A 206 -6.67 18.82 -15.74
CA LEU A 206 -6.61 19.85 -16.78
C LEU A 206 -7.94 20.02 -17.50
N VAL A 207 -8.62 18.93 -17.85
CA VAL A 207 -9.94 18.97 -18.48
C VAL A 207 -10.99 19.54 -17.54
N SER A 208 -11.02 19.11 -16.26
CA SER A 208 -12.01 19.62 -15.28
C SER A 208 -11.84 21.10 -14.96
N ARG A 209 -10.64 21.66 -15.17
CA ARG A 209 -10.32 23.09 -14.98
C ARG A 209 -10.43 23.90 -16.27
N ASN A 210 -10.96 23.31 -17.36
CA ASN A 210 -11.06 23.97 -18.66
C ASN A 210 -9.72 24.58 -19.11
N ALA A 211 -8.62 23.84 -18.92
CA ALA A 211 -7.31 24.26 -19.38
C ALA A 211 -7.31 24.45 -20.91
N SER A 212 -6.42 25.29 -21.44
CA SER A 212 -6.39 25.57 -22.87
C SER A 212 -6.26 24.28 -23.70
N PRO A 213 -7.06 24.10 -24.75
CA PRO A 213 -7.02 22.93 -25.63
C PRO A 213 -5.62 22.61 -26.14
N GLN A 214 -4.82 23.65 -26.42
CA GLN A 214 -3.43 23.50 -26.87
C GLN A 214 -2.51 22.86 -25.81
N ARG A 215 -2.76 23.12 -24.53
CA ARG A 215 -2.00 22.49 -23.43
C ARG A 215 -2.34 21.01 -23.30
N ILE A 216 -3.62 20.66 -23.37
CA ILE A 216 -4.11 19.28 -23.33
C ILE A 216 -3.61 18.52 -24.57
N ALA A 217 -3.71 19.10 -25.77
CA ALA A 217 -3.25 18.49 -27.01
C ALA A 217 -1.73 18.19 -26.98
N ARG A 218 -0.90 19.14 -26.56
CA ARG A 218 0.57 18.92 -26.40
C ARG A 218 0.89 17.81 -25.42
N LEU A 219 0.12 17.71 -24.34
CA LEU A 219 0.30 16.65 -23.36
C LEU A 219 -0.09 15.29 -23.95
N LEU A 220 -1.23 15.21 -24.63
CA LEU A 220 -1.69 14.00 -25.31
C LEU A 220 -0.72 13.55 -26.41
N GLU A 221 -0.16 14.46 -27.19
CA GLU A 221 0.84 14.14 -28.21
C GLU A 221 2.11 13.53 -27.59
N ARG A 222 2.53 14.01 -26.42
CA ARG A 222 3.67 13.45 -25.69
C ARG A 222 3.39 12.04 -25.13
N VAL A 223 2.15 11.80 -24.65
CA VAL A 223 1.75 10.55 -24.01
C VAL A 223 1.24 9.53 -25.03
N CYS A 224 0.56 9.99 -26.06
CA CYS A 224 -0.01 9.17 -27.14
C CYS A 224 0.45 9.69 -28.49
N PRO A 225 1.71 9.40 -28.92
CA PRO A 225 2.22 9.84 -30.23
C PRO A 225 1.34 9.33 -31.36
N GLY A 226 0.87 10.24 -32.22
CA GLY A 226 -0.06 9.92 -33.33
C GLY A 226 -1.52 10.31 -33.10
N ALA A 227 -1.84 10.89 -31.95
CA ALA A 227 -3.17 11.44 -31.67
C ALA A 227 -3.44 12.77 -32.39
N HIS A 228 -2.97 12.93 -33.61
CA HIS A 228 -2.98 14.17 -34.42
C HIS A 228 -4.38 14.68 -34.79
N ARG A 229 -5.37 14.64 -33.96
CA ARG A 229 -6.69 15.12 -34.31
C ARG A 229 -7.05 16.38 -33.55
N SER A 230 -6.80 17.50 -34.27
CA SER A 230 -7.44 18.80 -34.07
C SER A 230 -7.10 19.55 -32.77
N LEU A 231 -6.15 20.49 -32.88
CA LEU A 231 -5.86 21.54 -31.89
C LEU A 231 -7.10 22.40 -31.50
N ARG A 232 -8.25 22.17 -32.13
CA ARG A 232 -9.53 22.88 -31.90
C ARG A 232 -10.62 21.97 -31.27
N ALA A 233 -10.32 20.71 -30.95
CA ALA A 233 -11.30 19.84 -30.33
C ALA A 233 -11.59 20.29 -28.90
N ARG A 234 -12.84 20.12 -28.47
CA ARG A 234 -13.22 20.22 -27.05
C ARG A 234 -12.92 18.88 -26.39
N PHE A 235 -11.98 18.88 -25.42
CA PHE A 235 -11.65 17.68 -24.69
C PHE A 235 -12.64 17.46 -23.55
N VAL A 236 -13.22 16.27 -23.47
CA VAL A 236 -14.19 15.87 -22.45
C VAL A 236 -13.72 14.58 -21.75
N LEU A 237 -14.25 14.34 -20.55
CA LEU A 237 -14.10 13.09 -19.83
C LEU A 237 -15.46 12.43 -19.73
N SER A 238 -15.65 11.27 -20.35
CA SER A 238 -16.91 10.53 -20.28
C SER A 238 -17.14 9.88 -18.91
N GLU A 239 -16.08 9.68 -18.13
CA GLU A 239 -16.21 9.19 -16.75
C GLU A 239 -16.56 10.37 -15.83
N ALA A 240 -17.85 10.68 -15.69
CA ALA A 240 -18.31 11.52 -14.59
C ALA A 240 -17.97 10.82 -13.27
N ARG A 241 -17.22 11.49 -12.37
CA ARG A 241 -17.04 11.02 -11.00
C ARG A 241 -18.43 10.83 -10.38
N ALA A 242 -18.82 9.58 -10.13
CA ALA A 242 -20.03 9.33 -9.36
C ALA A 242 -19.86 10.02 -7.99
N PRO A 243 -20.83 10.85 -7.53
CA PRO A 243 -20.75 11.42 -6.20
C PRO A 243 -20.61 10.29 -5.18
N GLY A 244 -19.69 10.46 -4.20
CA GLY A 244 -19.47 9.45 -3.17
C GLY A 244 -20.77 9.07 -2.47
N VAL A 245 -21.02 7.77 -2.38
CA VAL A 245 -22.24 7.27 -1.71
C VAL A 245 -22.03 7.38 -0.19
N PRO A 246 -23.02 7.91 0.58
CA PRO A 246 -22.90 7.98 2.03
C PRO A 246 -22.62 6.61 2.67
N VAL A 247 -21.75 6.59 3.69
CA VAL A 247 -21.30 5.36 4.39
C VAL A 247 -22.48 4.50 4.91
N ARG A 248 -23.59 5.13 5.28
CA ARG A 248 -24.81 4.41 5.72
C ARG A 248 -25.29 3.35 4.72
N HIS A 249 -25.04 3.54 3.41
CA HIS A 249 -25.45 2.58 2.39
C HIS A 249 -24.64 1.27 2.42
N LEU A 250 -23.47 1.25 3.09
CA LEU A 250 -22.71 0.03 3.32
C LEU A 250 -23.41 -0.93 4.28
N PHE A 251 -24.31 -0.40 5.11
CA PHE A 251 -25.04 -1.14 6.14
C PHE A 251 -26.46 -1.53 5.72
N ASN A 252 -26.92 -1.11 4.55
CA ASN A 252 -28.24 -1.43 4.03
C ASN A 252 -28.31 -2.86 3.49
N ALA A 253 -29.52 -3.41 3.38
CA ALA A 253 -29.82 -4.68 2.73
C ALA A 253 -29.01 -5.88 3.26
N ASP A 254 -29.04 -6.11 4.60
CA ASP A 254 -28.36 -7.21 5.32
C ASP A 254 -26.82 -7.26 5.20
N ARG A 255 -26.19 -6.25 4.57
CA ARG A 255 -24.75 -6.17 4.39
C ARG A 255 -24.00 -5.69 5.63
N GLY A 256 -24.69 -5.15 6.63
CA GLY A 256 -24.07 -4.54 7.81
C GLY A 256 -23.07 -5.47 8.50
N VAL A 257 -23.48 -6.72 8.75
CA VAL A 257 -22.61 -7.72 9.39
C VAL A 257 -21.38 -8.04 8.51
N GLY A 258 -21.58 -8.26 7.20
CA GLY A 258 -20.48 -8.52 6.27
C GLY A 258 -19.50 -7.35 6.18
N THR A 259 -20.00 -6.12 6.19
CA THR A 259 -19.16 -4.90 6.22
C THR A 259 -18.28 -4.86 7.48
N VAL A 260 -18.84 -5.13 8.66
CA VAL A 260 -18.08 -5.15 9.92
C VAL A 260 -17.04 -6.28 9.91
N LEU A 261 -17.40 -7.48 9.46
CA LEU A 261 -16.48 -8.61 9.36
C LEU A 261 -15.31 -8.30 8.41
N LEU A 262 -15.57 -7.68 7.27
CA LEU A 262 -14.53 -7.21 6.35
C LEU A 262 -13.63 -6.15 7.01
N TRP A 263 -14.21 -5.18 7.70
CA TRP A 263 -13.47 -4.13 8.39
C TRP A 263 -12.53 -4.71 9.46
N VAL A 264 -12.99 -5.69 10.24
CA VAL A 264 -12.16 -6.41 11.22
C VAL A 264 -11.01 -7.14 10.52
N SER A 265 -11.27 -7.81 9.40
CA SER A 265 -10.23 -8.51 8.64
C SER A 265 -9.18 -7.57 8.08
N PHE A 266 -9.57 -6.42 7.50
CA PHE A 266 -8.63 -5.40 7.03
C PHE A 266 -7.83 -4.78 8.17
N PHE A 267 -8.48 -4.46 9.30
CA PHE A 267 -7.83 -3.95 10.50
C PHE A 267 -6.71 -4.90 10.94
N ILE A 268 -7.00 -6.19 11.09
CA ILE A 268 -6.05 -7.19 11.54
C ILE A 268 -4.90 -7.38 10.54
N ALA A 269 -5.19 -7.51 9.25
CA ALA A 269 -4.16 -7.74 8.24
C ALA A 269 -3.14 -6.59 8.19
N PHE A 270 -3.61 -5.35 8.19
CA PHE A 270 -2.73 -4.17 8.18
C PHE A 270 -2.04 -3.95 9.53
N MET A 271 -2.71 -4.25 10.64
CA MET A 271 -2.10 -4.26 11.97
C MET A 271 -0.89 -5.19 11.99
N MET A 272 -1.05 -6.44 11.54
CA MET A 272 0.04 -7.43 11.51
C MET A 272 1.18 -7.02 10.60
N LEU A 273 0.87 -6.49 9.40
CA LEU A 273 1.86 -6.02 8.43
C LEU A 273 2.80 -4.99 9.05
N VAL A 274 2.22 -3.92 9.58
CA VAL A 274 3.00 -2.79 10.09
C VAL A 274 3.68 -3.12 11.41
N THR A 275 3.00 -3.87 12.29
CA THR A 275 3.56 -4.30 13.56
C THR A 275 4.78 -5.20 13.36
N ASN A 276 4.70 -6.18 12.44
CA ASN A 276 5.84 -7.02 12.11
C ASN A 276 7.02 -6.20 11.58
N SER A 277 6.78 -5.32 10.61
CA SER A 277 7.84 -4.48 10.02
C SER A 277 8.50 -3.56 11.05
N ALA A 278 7.73 -3.04 12.00
CA ALA A 278 8.22 -2.11 13.01
C ALA A 278 8.93 -2.81 14.18
N TRP A 279 8.37 -3.91 14.69
CA TRP A 279 8.81 -4.49 15.95
C TRP A 279 9.69 -5.73 15.82
N SER A 280 9.55 -6.53 14.75
CA SER A 280 10.33 -7.78 14.63
C SER A 280 11.83 -7.57 14.72
N PRO A 281 12.46 -6.52 14.12
CA PRO A 281 13.89 -6.31 14.28
C PRO A 281 14.30 -6.07 15.75
N THR A 282 13.50 -5.30 16.50
CA THR A 282 13.76 -5.01 17.90
C THR A 282 13.59 -6.27 18.77
N LEU A 283 12.53 -7.04 18.53
CA LEU A 283 12.27 -8.29 19.26
C LEU A 283 13.33 -9.35 18.98
N LEU A 284 13.73 -9.52 17.71
CA LEU A 284 14.79 -10.46 17.32
C LEU A 284 16.15 -10.05 17.92
N ARG A 285 16.43 -8.74 17.98
CA ARG A 285 17.65 -8.24 18.62
C ARG A 285 17.67 -8.53 20.12
N ALA A 286 16.53 -8.45 20.82
CA ALA A 286 16.41 -8.80 22.24
C ALA A 286 16.74 -10.27 22.51
N GLU A 287 16.51 -11.16 21.53
CA GLU A 287 16.89 -12.59 21.58
C GLU A 287 18.34 -12.86 21.12
N GLY A 288 19.14 -11.82 20.88
CA GLY A 288 20.54 -11.95 20.51
C GLY A 288 20.83 -12.07 19.00
N ILE A 289 19.83 -12.01 18.14
CA ILE A 289 20.03 -12.05 16.67
C ILE A 289 20.69 -10.75 16.23
N GLU A 290 21.72 -10.85 15.40
CA GLU A 290 22.45 -9.68 14.89
C GLU A 290 21.57 -8.79 14.00
N VAL A 291 21.92 -7.48 13.93
CA VAL A 291 21.20 -6.49 13.10
C VAL A 291 21.15 -6.93 11.63
N ALA A 292 22.27 -7.40 11.09
CA ALA A 292 22.33 -7.87 9.70
C ALA A 292 21.41 -9.07 9.45
N GLN A 293 21.36 -10.03 10.36
CA GLN A 293 20.53 -11.22 10.27
C GLN A 293 19.03 -10.87 10.39
N SER A 294 18.67 -9.99 11.34
CA SER A 294 17.29 -9.51 11.46
C SER A 294 16.84 -8.73 10.22
N ALA A 295 17.74 -7.95 9.62
CA ALA A 295 17.46 -7.23 8.39
C ALA A 295 17.23 -8.16 7.18
N ILE A 296 18.00 -9.26 7.08
CA ILE A 296 17.79 -10.30 6.06
C ILE A 296 16.46 -11.03 6.30
N ALA A 297 16.09 -11.34 7.55
CA ALA A 297 14.81 -11.95 7.87
C ALA A 297 13.64 -11.05 7.44
N MET A 298 13.76 -9.73 7.63
CA MET A 298 12.75 -8.76 7.18
C MET A 298 12.72 -8.61 5.65
N ALA A 299 13.88 -8.66 4.99
CA ALA A 299 13.93 -8.71 3.52
C ALA A 299 13.20 -9.95 2.99
N THR A 300 13.40 -11.11 3.63
CA THR A 300 12.74 -12.37 3.28
C THR A 300 11.24 -12.32 3.53
N PHE A 301 10.78 -11.67 4.62
CA PHE A 301 9.36 -11.37 4.86
C PHE A 301 8.75 -10.59 3.69
N ASN A 302 9.38 -9.49 3.28
CA ASN A 302 8.89 -8.69 2.17
C ASN A 302 8.94 -9.45 0.84
N PHE A 303 10.00 -10.24 0.60
CA PHE A 303 10.08 -11.10 -0.59
C PHE A 303 8.96 -12.13 -0.63
N GLY A 304 8.69 -12.79 0.50
CA GLY A 304 7.52 -13.66 0.66
C GLY A 304 6.21 -12.94 0.34
N SER A 305 6.06 -11.68 0.80
CA SER A 305 4.88 -10.86 0.51
C SER A 305 4.72 -10.55 -0.99
N VAL A 306 5.83 -10.27 -1.71
CA VAL A 306 5.82 -10.12 -3.18
C VAL A 306 5.31 -11.39 -3.84
N ILE A 307 5.85 -12.55 -3.45
CA ILE A 307 5.43 -13.86 -3.98
C ILE A 307 3.95 -14.09 -3.68
N GLY A 308 3.53 -13.91 -2.42
CA GLY A 308 2.14 -14.11 -1.99
C GLY A 308 1.16 -13.24 -2.75
N THR A 309 1.45 -11.94 -2.89
CA THR A 309 0.64 -11.00 -3.67
C THR A 309 0.55 -11.40 -5.13
N SER A 310 1.65 -11.84 -5.73
CA SER A 310 1.70 -12.26 -7.14
C SER A 310 0.95 -13.56 -7.40
N LEU A 311 1.04 -14.52 -6.48
CA LEU A 311 0.37 -15.80 -6.59
C LEU A 311 -1.12 -15.76 -6.18
N ALA A 312 -1.54 -14.72 -5.47
CA ALA A 312 -2.91 -14.63 -4.92
C ALA A 312 -3.98 -14.82 -5.98
N GLY A 313 -3.84 -14.21 -7.17
CA GLY A 313 -4.80 -14.36 -8.25
C GLY A 313 -4.95 -15.81 -8.74
N TRP A 314 -3.84 -16.51 -8.92
CA TRP A 314 -3.83 -17.91 -9.30
C TRP A 314 -4.40 -18.81 -8.20
N LEU A 315 -4.03 -18.57 -6.94
CA LEU A 315 -4.56 -19.32 -5.81
C LEU A 315 -6.07 -19.09 -5.63
N ILE A 316 -6.55 -17.85 -5.83
CA ILE A 316 -7.98 -17.53 -5.80
C ILE A 316 -8.72 -18.29 -6.89
N SER A 317 -8.17 -18.43 -8.10
CA SER A 317 -8.82 -19.20 -9.17
C SER A 317 -8.91 -20.70 -8.87
N ARG A 318 -8.04 -21.23 -7.98
CA ARG A 318 -8.02 -22.66 -7.60
C ARG A 318 -8.81 -22.96 -6.33
N LEU A 319 -8.65 -22.14 -5.29
CA LEU A 319 -9.21 -22.37 -3.94
C LEU A 319 -10.45 -21.52 -3.67
N GLY A 320 -10.74 -20.57 -4.55
CA GLY A 320 -11.69 -19.50 -4.24
C GLY A 320 -11.16 -18.52 -3.19
N VAL A 321 -11.76 -17.34 -3.12
CA VAL A 321 -11.39 -16.31 -2.12
C VAL A 321 -11.67 -16.82 -0.71
N VAL A 322 -12.78 -17.54 -0.52
CA VAL A 322 -13.24 -18.07 0.78
C VAL A 322 -12.35 -19.17 1.31
N GLY A 323 -11.72 -19.97 0.45
CA GLY A 323 -10.76 -21.00 0.85
C GLY A 323 -9.38 -20.40 1.14
N LEU A 324 -8.91 -19.48 0.29
CA LEU A 324 -7.59 -18.90 0.40
C LEU A 324 -7.43 -18.03 1.66
N LEU A 325 -8.41 -17.18 1.98
CA LEU A 325 -8.27 -16.19 3.05
C LEU A 325 -8.11 -16.82 4.44
N PRO A 326 -9.00 -17.74 4.91
CA PRO A 326 -8.80 -18.39 6.20
C PRO A 326 -7.49 -19.17 6.26
N LEU A 327 -7.12 -19.89 5.19
CA LEU A 327 -5.86 -20.63 5.12
C LEU A 327 -4.66 -19.70 5.27
N SER A 328 -4.66 -18.59 4.57
CA SER A 328 -3.59 -17.59 4.65
C SER A 328 -3.51 -16.94 6.04
N CYS A 329 -4.65 -16.64 6.67
CA CYS A 329 -4.68 -16.07 8.01
C CYS A 329 -4.15 -17.06 9.05
N ILE A 330 -4.56 -18.33 9.00
CA ILE A 330 -4.09 -19.38 9.91
C ILE A 330 -2.61 -19.64 9.69
N GLY A 331 -2.17 -19.82 8.44
CA GLY A 331 -0.75 -20.01 8.11
C GLY A 331 0.10 -18.84 8.57
N GLY A 332 -0.38 -17.61 8.40
CA GLY A 332 0.27 -16.40 8.90
C GLY A 332 0.35 -16.36 10.43
N ALA A 333 -0.72 -16.72 11.14
CA ALA A 333 -0.74 -16.79 12.61
C ALA A 333 0.31 -17.80 13.14
N VAL A 334 0.36 -18.99 12.55
CA VAL A 334 1.31 -20.03 12.93
C VAL A 334 2.74 -19.58 12.62
N ALA A 335 2.98 -19.05 11.42
CA ALA A 335 4.31 -18.63 11.01
C ALA A 335 4.87 -17.55 11.94
N ILE A 336 4.14 -16.45 12.17
CA ILE A 336 4.63 -15.35 13.03
C ILE A 336 4.67 -15.76 14.52
N GLY A 337 3.69 -16.50 15.00
CA GLY A 337 3.66 -16.97 16.39
C GLY A 337 4.82 -17.91 16.72
N SER A 338 5.34 -18.64 15.74
CA SER A 338 6.48 -19.56 15.91
C SER A 338 7.84 -18.84 15.90
N VAL A 339 7.94 -17.60 15.39
CA VAL A 339 9.21 -16.86 15.26
C VAL A 339 9.93 -16.74 16.60
N GLY A 340 9.21 -16.37 17.66
CA GLY A 340 9.81 -16.17 18.98
C GLY A 340 10.39 -17.42 19.61
N TYR A 341 9.80 -18.59 19.34
CA TYR A 341 10.32 -19.89 19.80
C TYR A 341 11.51 -20.37 18.98
N ALA A 342 11.63 -19.89 17.74
CA ALA A 342 12.70 -20.25 16.82
C ALA A 342 13.94 -19.33 16.94
N ALA A 343 13.97 -18.38 17.87
CA ALA A 343 14.98 -17.31 17.96
C ALA A 343 16.43 -17.82 18.03
N HIS A 344 16.65 -19.03 18.53
CA HIS A 344 17.99 -19.65 18.56
C HIS A 344 18.49 -20.12 17.19
N TRP A 345 17.61 -20.19 16.18
CA TRP A 345 17.90 -20.72 14.85
C TRP A 345 17.59 -19.69 13.78
N VAL A 346 18.59 -18.85 13.48
CA VAL A 346 18.45 -17.70 12.56
C VAL A 346 17.85 -18.09 11.20
N LEU A 347 18.27 -19.25 10.65
CA LEU A 347 17.71 -19.74 9.39
C LEU A 347 16.21 -20.02 9.50
N LEU A 348 15.79 -20.65 10.60
CA LEU A 348 14.36 -20.95 10.82
C LEU A 348 13.55 -19.68 11.00
N VAL A 349 14.06 -18.70 11.75
CA VAL A 349 13.44 -17.36 11.87
C VAL A 349 13.27 -16.72 10.50
N THR A 350 14.31 -16.76 9.66
CA THR A 350 14.28 -16.18 8.31
C THR A 350 13.23 -16.87 7.42
N LEU A 351 13.15 -18.20 7.47
CA LEU A 351 12.15 -18.97 6.73
C LEU A 351 10.71 -18.69 7.22
N LEU A 352 10.50 -18.64 8.55
CA LEU A 352 9.20 -18.31 9.14
C LEU A 352 8.75 -16.91 8.79
N GLN A 353 9.64 -15.94 8.78
CA GLN A 353 9.35 -14.59 8.33
C GLN A 353 8.98 -14.55 6.83
N GLY A 354 9.68 -15.33 5.99
CA GLY A 354 9.32 -15.47 4.58
C GLY A 354 7.94 -16.10 4.36
N LEU A 355 7.63 -17.17 5.10
CA LEU A 355 6.31 -17.80 5.07
C LEU A 355 5.22 -16.86 5.58
N PHE A 356 5.47 -16.12 6.66
CA PHE A 356 4.54 -15.11 7.16
C PHE A 356 4.26 -14.06 6.08
N GLY A 357 5.31 -13.55 5.41
CA GLY A 357 5.17 -12.62 4.29
C GLY A 357 4.31 -13.17 3.16
N LEU A 358 4.56 -14.43 2.76
CA LEU A 358 3.78 -15.10 1.70
C LEU A 358 2.29 -15.17 2.06
N PHE A 359 1.97 -15.66 3.25
CA PHE A 359 0.59 -15.75 3.71
C PHE A 359 -0.07 -14.38 3.84
N LEU A 360 0.64 -13.38 4.37
CA LEU A 360 0.12 -12.03 4.53
C LEU A 360 -0.09 -11.33 3.18
N GLY A 361 0.79 -11.57 2.20
CA GLY A 361 0.63 -11.10 0.82
C GLY A 361 -0.63 -11.69 0.15
N CYS A 362 -0.83 -13.01 0.31
CA CYS A 362 -2.05 -13.68 -0.15
C CYS A 362 -3.30 -13.11 0.54
N ALA A 363 -3.25 -12.93 1.86
CA ALA A 363 -4.38 -12.41 2.64
C ALA A 363 -4.72 -10.97 2.22
N SER A 364 -3.73 -10.09 2.08
CA SER A 364 -3.94 -8.69 1.71
C SER A 364 -4.58 -8.55 0.33
N SER A 365 -4.08 -9.30 -0.66
CA SER A 365 -4.65 -9.32 -2.01
C SER A 365 -6.05 -9.95 -2.03
N GLY A 366 -6.23 -11.05 -1.33
CA GLY A 366 -7.51 -11.74 -1.22
C GLY A 366 -8.59 -10.88 -0.56
N LEU A 367 -8.24 -10.10 0.47
CA LEU A 367 -9.17 -9.17 1.12
C LEU A 367 -9.66 -8.08 0.18
N ILE A 368 -8.79 -7.53 -0.67
CA ILE A 368 -9.19 -6.54 -1.68
C ILE A 368 -10.16 -7.18 -2.67
N VAL A 369 -9.86 -8.39 -3.15
CA VAL A 369 -10.77 -9.13 -4.04
C VAL A 369 -12.10 -9.44 -3.36
N LEU A 370 -12.08 -9.94 -2.11
CA LEU A 370 -13.30 -10.21 -1.35
C LEU A 370 -14.16 -8.95 -1.20
N ALA A 371 -13.55 -7.80 -0.87
CA ALA A 371 -14.27 -6.54 -0.76
C ALA A 371 -14.87 -6.10 -2.10
N THR A 372 -14.17 -6.28 -3.22
CA THR A 372 -14.68 -5.92 -4.55
C THR A 372 -15.84 -6.82 -5.00
N LEU A 373 -15.87 -8.06 -4.57
CA LEU A 373 -16.97 -9.01 -4.83
C LEU A 373 -18.16 -8.74 -3.89
N PHE A 374 -17.90 -8.45 -2.62
CA PHE A 374 -18.94 -8.24 -1.61
C PHE A 374 -19.77 -6.98 -1.85
N TYR A 375 -19.13 -5.86 -2.28
CA TYR A 375 -19.84 -4.60 -2.50
C TYR A 375 -20.35 -4.47 -3.93
N PRO A 376 -21.67 -4.20 -4.14
CA PRO A 376 -22.24 -3.88 -5.44
C PRO A 376 -21.51 -2.71 -6.12
N THR A 377 -21.51 -2.69 -7.45
CA THR A 377 -20.78 -1.71 -8.27
C THR A 377 -21.03 -0.25 -7.83
N ALA A 378 -22.28 0.08 -7.48
CA ALA A 378 -22.69 1.44 -7.08
C ALA A 378 -22.01 1.96 -5.81
N ILE A 379 -21.65 1.06 -4.86
CA ILE A 379 -21.06 1.42 -3.57
C ILE A 379 -19.65 0.83 -3.38
N ARG A 380 -19.12 0.12 -4.38
CA ARG A 380 -17.86 -0.64 -4.30
C ARG A 380 -16.68 0.22 -3.91
N SER A 381 -16.50 1.38 -4.56
CA SER A 381 -15.40 2.29 -4.27
C SER A 381 -15.45 2.80 -2.82
N THR A 382 -16.62 3.14 -2.34
CA THR A 382 -16.84 3.56 -0.95
C THR A 382 -16.55 2.41 0.02
N GLY A 383 -17.07 1.20 -0.26
CA GLY A 383 -16.89 0.03 0.61
C GLY A 383 -15.43 -0.39 0.74
N VAL A 384 -14.72 -0.51 -0.39
CA VAL A 384 -13.28 -0.83 -0.39
C VAL A 384 -12.47 0.27 0.30
N GLY A 385 -12.77 1.54 0.01
CA GLY A 385 -12.09 2.68 0.63
C GLY A 385 -12.23 2.69 2.16
N TRP A 386 -13.42 2.46 2.69
CA TRP A 386 -13.65 2.37 4.14
C TRP A 386 -12.98 1.14 4.76
N SER A 387 -13.00 -0.01 4.08
CA SER A 387 -12.28 -1.21 4.55
C SER A 387 -10.78 -0.95 4.66
N MET A 388 -10.17 -0.30 3.66
CA MET A 388 -8.77 0.12 3.72
C MET A 388 -8.52 1.17 4.81
N GLY A 389 -9.46 2.09 5.04
CA GLY A 389 -9.42 3.06 6.14
C GLY A 389 -9.34 2.37 7.51
N MET A 390 -10.15 1.32 7.74
CA MET A 390 -10.07 0.50 8.95
C MET A 390 -8.72 -0.21 9.08
N GLY A 391 -8.14 -0.67 7.96
CA GLY A 391 -6.77 -1.18 7.93
C GLY A 391 -5.75 -0.17 8.43
N ARG A 392 -5.88 1.13 8.06
CA ARG A 392 -4.99 2.20 8.55
C ARG A 392 -5.07 2.39 10.07
N ILE A 393 -6.28 2.26 10.65
CA ILE A 393 -6.45 2.29 12.11
C ILE A 393 -5.71 1.10 12.74
N GLY A 394 -5.80 -0.10 12.15
CA GLY A 394 -5.04 -1.27 12.57
C GLY A 394 -3.54 -1.03 12.53
N SER A 395 -3.04 -0.46 11.43
CA SER A 395 -1.62 -0.09 11.29
C SER A 395 -1.13 0.83 12.40
N PHE A 396 -1.93 1.81 12.79
CA PHE A 396 -1.60 2.76 13.86
C PHE A 396 -1.63 2.13 15.25
N THR A 397 -2.64 1.31 15.54
CA THR A 397 -2.85 0.73 16.89
C THR A 397 -1.91 -0.43 17.19
N GLY A 398 -1.52 -1.21 16.18
CA GLY A 398 -0.67 -2.39 16.36
C GLY A 398 0.66 -2.11 17.04
N PRO A 399 1.50 -1.19 16.52
CA PRO A 399 2.77 -0.85 17.13
C PRO A 399 2.65 -0.30 18.57
N LEU A 400 1.57 0.44 18.88
CA LEU A 400 1.30 0.92 20.24
C LEU A 400 0.98 -0.23 21.19
N ALA A 401 0.15 -1.18 20.74
CA ALA A 401 -0.20 -2.36 21.53
C ALA A 401 1.04 -3.19 21.87
N VAL A 402 1.91 -3.46 20.89
CA VAL A 402 3.17 -4.18 21.14
C VAL A 402 4.09 -3.36 22.07
N GLY A 403 4.15 -2.04 21.92
CA GLY A 403 4.90 -1.18 22.84
C GLY A 403 4.43 -1.31 24.29
N ALA A 404 3.11 -1.46 24.53
CA ALA A 404 2.55 -1.71 25.83
C ALA A 404 2.94 -3.12 26.37
N LEU A 405 2.90 -4.17 25.54
CA LEU A 405 3.31 -5.52 25.91
C LEU A 405 4.81 -5.58 26.30
N VAL A 406 5.66 -4.95 25.50
CA VAL A 406 7.10 -4.82 25.78
C VAL A 406 7.32 -4.01 27.06
N GLY A 407 6.56 -2.94 27.28
CA GLY A 407 6.58 -2.17 28.53
C GLY A 407 6.13 -2.94 29.76
N ALA A 408 5.26 -3.95 29.58
CA ALA A 408 4.83 -4.88 30.62
C ALA A 408 5.77 -6.09 30.78
N SER A 409 6.95 -6.05 30.14
CA SER A 409 8.00 -7.08 30.22
C SER A 409 7.53 -8.46 29.75
N TRP A 410 6.66 -8.54 28.75
CA TRP A 410 6.25 -9.81 28.17
C TRP A 410 7.44 -10.50 27.49
N PRO A 411 7.58 -11.84 27.62
CA PRO A 411 8.58 -12.58 26.85
C PRO A 411 8.40 -12.38 25.35
N THR A 412 9.50 -12.29 24.62
CA THR A 412 9.50 -12.06 23.16
C THR A 412 8.63 -13.07 22.40
N ALA A 413 8.71 -14.36 22.79
CA ALA A 413 7.88 -15.39 22.19
C ALA A 413 6.38 -15.13 22.37
N SER A 414 5.97 -14.68 23.57
CA SER A 414 4.59 -14.33 23.85
C SER A 414 4.12 -13.10 23.06
N VAL A 415 5.01 -12.13 22.82
CA VAL A 415 4.71 -10.96 21.97
C VAL A 415 4.46 -11.40 20.54
N PHE A 416 5.28 -12.28 19.95
CA PHE A 416 5.04 -12.81 18.60
C PHE A 416 3.72 -13.58 18.49
N VAL A 417 3.37 -14.37 19.51
CA VAL A 417 2.06 -15.05 19.58
C VAL A 417 0.92 -14.02 19.65
N ALA A 418 1.06 -12.98 20.47
CA ALA A 418 0.06 -11.92 20.58
C ALA A 418 -0.14 -11.14 19.26
N VAL A 419 0.92 -10.96 18.45
CA VAL A 419 0.83 -10.37 17.11
C VAL A 419 0.12 -11.31 16.14
N GLY A 420 0.33 -12.62 16.24
CA GLY A 420 -0.26 -13.62 15.35
C GLY A 420 -1.71 -13.98 15.69
N ALA A 421 -2.07 -14.01 16.98
CA ALA A 421 -3.38 -14.47 17.45
C ALA A 421 -4.58 -13.76 16.78
N PRO A 422 -4.57 -12.43 16.54
CA PRO A 422 -5.67 -11.77 15.85
C PRO A 422 -5.95 -12.31 14.44
N ALA A 423 -4.96 -12.92 13.76
CA ALA A 423 -5.19 -13.52 12.44
C ALA A 423 -6.19 -14.67 12.48
N LEU A 424 -6.34 -15.38 13.63
CA LEU A 424 -7.37 -16.41 13.81
C LEU A 424 -8.77 -15.78 13.78
N VAL A 425 -8.92 -14.57 14.33
CA VAL A 425 -10.16 -13.79 14.21
C VAL A 425 -10.39 -13.39 12.76
N ALA A 426 -9.35 -12.95 12.05
CA ALA A 426 -9.46 -12.63 10.62
C ALA A 426 -9.81 -13.88 9.77
N ALA A 427 -9.30 -15.05 10.11
CA ALA A 427 -9.68 -16.32 9.48
C ALA A 427 -11.17 -16.62 9.68
N LEU A 428 -11.66 -16.48 10.92
CA LEU A 428 -13.07 -16.69 11.24
C LEU A 428 -13.98 -15.68 10.53
N THR A 429 -13.62 -14.38 10.56
CA THR A 429 -14.44 -13.31 9.93
C THR A 429 -14.51 -13.47 8.42
N THR A 430 -13.41 -13.81 7.75
CA THR A 430 -13.39 -14.08 6.29
C THR A 430 -14.16 -15.34 5.92
N ALA A 431 -14.06 -16.40 6.72
CA ALA A 431 -14.86 -17.60 6.52
C ALA A 431 -16.36 -17.33 6.67
N LEU A 432 -16.77 -16.56 7.69
CA LEU A 432 -18.17 -16.18 7.91
C LEU A 432 -18.73 -15.32 6.75
N VAL A 433 -17.95 -14.38 6.23
CA VAL A 433 -18.34 -13.62 5.02
C VAL A 433 -18.56 -14.56 3.85
N GLY A 434 -17.67 -15.52 3.64
CA GLY A 434 -17.81 -16.50 2.57
C GLY A 434 -19.03 -17.42 2.73
N LEU A 435 -19.27 -17.94 3.92
CA LEU A 435 -20.41 -18.82 4.20
C LEU A 435 -21.77 -18.11 4.07
N ARG A 436 -21.83 -16.84 4.52
CA ARG A 436 -23.09 -16.08 4.53
C ARG A 436 -23.42 -15.45 3.20
N TYR A 437 -22.40 -14.95 2.47
CA TYR A 437 -22.59 -14.16 1.26
C TYR A 437 -22.06 -14.84 -0.03
N GLY A 438 -21.21 -15.85 0.06
CA GLY A 438 -20.66 -16.57 -1.10
C GLY A 438 -21.66 -17.46 -1.83
N ARG A 439 -22.81 -17.78 -1.22
CA ARG A 439 -23.89 -18.55 -1.84
C ARG A 439 -24.77 -17.71 -2.78
N THR A 440 -24.70 -16.40 -2.71
CA THR A 440 -25.55 -15.51 -3.52
C THR A 440 -25.05 -15.39 -4.96
N GLU A 441 -23.78 -15.66 -5.25
CA GLU A 441 -23.23 -15.62 -6.62
C GLU A 441 -23.56 -16.89 -7.44
N ALA A 442 -23.79 -18.04 -6.81
CA ALA A 442 -24.21 -19.25 -7.51
C ALA A 442 -25.66 -19.20 -8.01
N ALA A 443 -26.44 -18.19 -7.60
CA ALA A 443 -27.86 -18.04 -7.93
C ALA A 443 -28.14 -16.96 -9.01
N THR A 444 -27.12 -16.26 -9.54
CA THR A 444 -27.35 -15.30 -10.63
C THR A 444 -26.97 -15.95 -11.97
N PRO A 445 -27.93 -16.17 -12.89
CA PRO A 445 -27.70 -16.91 -14.14
C PRO A 445 -27.01 -16.03 -15.19
N ALA A 446 -25.79 -15.57 -14.94
CA ALA A 446 -24.93 -14.93 -15.95
C ALA A 446 -24.01 -15.94 -16.66
N ALA A 447 -23.88 -17.17 -16.16
CA ALA A 447 -23.10 -18.22 -16.79
C ALA A 447 -23.89 -19.01 -17.85
N GLY A 448 -25.22 -18.91 -17.87
CA GLY A 448 -26.07 -19.60 -18.86
C GLY A 448 -26.15 -18.91 -20.23
N ALA A 449 -25.86 -17.60 -20.28
CA ALA A 449 -25.97 -16.84 -21.52
C ALA A 449 -24.76 -16.96 -22.47
N LEU A 450 -23.63 -17.47 -21.99
CA LEU A 450 -22.43 -17.70 -22.83
C LEU A 450 -22.37 -19.11 -23.42
N LEU A 451 -23.16 -20.05 -22.93
CA LEU A 451 -23.25 -21.40 -23.47
C LEU A 451 -24.33 -21.53 -24.58
N SER A 452 -25.30 -20.62 -24.62
CA SER A 452 -26.34 -20.63 -25.66
C SER A 452 -25.98 -19.91 -26.97
N LEU A 453 -24.82 -19.28 -27.07
CA LEU A 453 -24.32 -18.63 -28.30
C LEU A 453 -23.41 -19.55 -29.13
N ASN A 454 -23.14 -20.79 -28.67
CA ASN A 454 -22.33 -21.76 -29.41
C ASN A 454 -23.14 -22.93 -30.00
N GLU A 455 -24.49 -22.88 -29.90
CA GLU A 455 -25.39 -23.84 -30.54
C GLU A 455 -26.42 -23.10 -31.41
N ALA A 456 -25.96 -22.49 -32.47
CA ALA A 456 -26.82 -22.18 -33.62
C ALA A 456 -26.11 -22.59 -34.91
N PRO A 457 -26.78 -23.29 -35.80
CA PRO A 457 -26.22 -24.00 -36.93
C PRO A 457 -25.62 -23.10 -38.01
#